data_eb5bdeea5fc20628f0cf100eb091787c
#
_entry.id   eb5bdeea5fc20628f0cf100eb091787c
#
_cell.length_a   1.000
_cell.length_b   1.000
_cell.length_c   1.000
_cell.angle_alpha   90.00
_cell.angle_beta   90.00
_cell.angle_gamma   90.00
#
_symmetry.space_group_name_H-M   'P 1'
#
loop_
_entity.id
_entity.type
_entity.pdbx_description
1 polymer ?
#
loop_
_entity_poly.entity_id
_entity_poly.type
_entity_poly.pdbx_seq_one_letter_code
_entity_poly.pdbx_strand_id
1 'polypeptide(L)'
;LSIYDNAVACWRGDKMSAWRDQLIRNARHFDFPIHKPYYELTKEQKELLWKGNRYFGGIEDFFREVEAQSYKIQYRVMLSRYRGKTTCPKCNGLRLRKEASYVKINGKSITDLCEMPLSKLKIFFDELTLTKTEHDIAERLLTEIKNRLNFLIEVGLEYLTLNRTANTLSGGESQRINLATSLGSTL
;
A
#
# COMPACT_ATOMS: atom_id res chain seq x y z
N LEU A 1 25.43 -4.32 -14.28
CA LEU A 1 26.21 -5.23 -13.46
C LEU A 1 25.84 -6.67 -13.78
N SER A 2 26.82 -7.57 -13.72
CA SER A 2 26.63 -9.02 -13.78
C SER A 2 26.38 -9.59 -12.38
N ILE A 3 26.00 -10.88 -12.29
CA ILE A 3 25.87 -11.55 -10.99
C ILE A 3 27.21 -11.57 -10.26
N TYR A 4 28.29 -11.79 -10.98
CA TYR A 4 29.65 -11.72 -10.44
C TYR A 4 29.96 -10.34 -9.84
N ASP A 5 29.50 -9.27 -10.48
CA ASP A 5 29.67 -7.87 -10.06
C ASP A 5 28.58 -7.37 -9.08
N ASN A 6 27.95 -8.27 -8.34
CA ASN A 6 26.91 -7.91 -7.34
C ASN A 6 25.66 -7.25 -7.96
N ALA A 7 25.15 -7.74 -9.09
CA ALA A 7 23.89 -7.26 -9.66
C ALA A 7 22.70 -7.47 -8.71
N VAL A 8 22.71 -8.53 -7.90
CA VAL A 8 21.64 -8.83 -6.93
C VAL A 8 21.89 -8.05 -5.64
N ALA A 9 21.16 -6.95 -5.48
CA ALA A 9 21.37 -6.02 -4.37
C ALA A 9 21.16 -6.64 -2.98
N CYS A 10 20.21 -7.55 -2.82
CA CYS A 10 19.90 -8.20 -1.54
C CYS A 10 20.98 -9.22 -1.11
N TRP A 11 21.84 -9.66 -2.01
CA TRP A 11 22.95 -10.58 -1.71
C TRP A 11 24.27 -9.85 -1.38
N ARG A 12 24.25 -8.52 -1.28
CA ARG A 12 25.43 -7.72 -0.89
C ARG A 12 25.70 -7.79 0.60
N GLY A 13 26.98 -7.67 0.97
CA GLY A 13 27.46 -7.71 2.36
C GLY A 13 27.92 -9.09 2.82
N ASP A 14 28.75 -9.13 3.85
CA ASP A 14 29.54 -10.32 4.24
C ASP A 14 28.69 -11.57 4.51
N LYS A 15 27.53 -11.40 5.15
CA LYS A 15 26.63 -12.53 5.48
C LYS A 15 25.77 -12.99 4.31
N MET A 16 25.40 -12.08 3.42
CA MET A 16 24.44 -12.35 2.36
C MET A 16 25.13 -12.75 1.06
N SER A 17 26.42 -12.44 0.91
CA SER A 17 27.24 -12.84 -0.25
C SER A 17 27.30 -14.35 -0.43
N ALA A 18 27.11 -15.13 0.63
CA ALA A 18 27.10 -16.59 0.55
C ALA A 18 26.08 -17.14 -0.48
N TRP A 19 24.95 -16.46 -0.67
CA TRP A 19 23.93 -16.82 -1.67
C TRP A 19 24.45 -16.64 -3.10
N ARG A 20 25.09 -15.50 -3.36
CA ARG A 20 25.77 -15.24 -4.63
C ARG A 20 26.87 -16.25 -4.89
N ASP A 21 27.72 -16.50 -3.88
CA ASP A 21 28.87 -17.39 -4.00
C ASP A 21 28.44 -18.85 -4.21
N GLN A 22 27.29 -19.26 -3.66
CA GLN A 22 26.70 -20.56 -3.96
C GLN A 22 26.31 -20.68 -5.45
N LEU A 23 25.67 -19.67 -6.02
CA LEU A 23 25.33 -19.63 -7.44
C LEU A 23 26.60 -19.68 -8.29
N ILE A 24 27.60 -18.82 -7.99
CA ILE A 24 28.85 -18.73 -8.75
C ILE A 24 29.60 -20.09 -8.79
N ARG A 25 29.72 -20.73 -7.63
CA ARG A 25 30.40 -22.04 -7.51
C ARG A 25 29.71 -23.13 -8.33
N ASN A 26 28.39 -23.09 -8.37
CA ASN A 26 27.62 -24.14 -9.05
C ASN A 26 27.17 -23.78 -10.47
N ALA A 27 27.46 -22.58 -10.96
CA ALA A 27 27.00 -22.07 -12.26
C ALA A 27 27.30 -22.98 -13.44
N ARG A 28 28.42 -23.70 -13.39
CA ARG A 28 28.87 -24.67 -14.43
C ARG A 28 27.91 -25.86 -14.57
N HIS A 29 27.21 -26.26 -13.52
CA HIS A 29 26.29 -27.41 -13.56
C HIS A 29 25.02 -27.19 -14.37
N PHE A 30 24.70 -25.93 -14.65
CA PHE A 30 23.50 -25.52 -15.38
C PHE A 30 23.78 -24.37 -16.37
N ASP A 31 25.03 -24.19 -16.74
CA ASP A 31 25.52 -23.25 -17.76
C ASP A 31 24.99 -21.81 -17.59
N PHE A 32 25.07 -21.30 -16.36
CA PHE A 32 24.59 -19.96 -16.04
C PHE A 32 25.65 -18.90 -16.30
N PRO A 33 25.37 -17.84 -17.11
CA PRO A 33 26.35 -16.84 -17.51
C PRO A 33 26.60 -15.78 -16.43
N ILE A 34 27.40 -16.11 -15.41
CA ILE A 34 27.64 -15.24 -14.23
C ILE A 34 28.25 -13.87 -14.55
N HIS A 35 28.98 -13.74 -15.65
CA HIS A 35 29.61 -12.49 -16.09
C HIS A 35 28.73 -11.64 -17.01
N LYS A 36 27.58 -12.19 -17.47
CA LYS A 36 26.67 -11.47 -18.34
C LYS A 36 25.84 -10.44 -17.54
N PRO A 37 25.70 -9.20 -18.04
CA PRO A 37 24.86 -8.20 -17.39
C PRO A 37 23.41 -8.68 -17.23
N TYR A 38 22.76 -8.34 -16.11
CA TYR A 38 21.40 -8.80 -15.80
C TYR A 38 20.37 -8.48 -16.91
N TYR A 39 20.46 -7.30 -17.54
CA TYR A 39 19.53 -6.91 -18.61
C TYR A 39 19.64 -7.77 -19.86
N GLU A 40 20.80 -8.40 -20.11
CA GLU A 40 21.07 -9.30 -21.23
C GLU A 40 20.71 -10.76 -20.95
N LEU A 41 20.37 -11.12 -19.71
CA LEU A 41 19.92 -12.47 -19.37
C LEU A 41 18.59 -12.78 -20.06
N THR A 42 18.44 -14.03 -20.53
CA THR A 42 17.17 -14.50 -21.08
C THR A 42 16.08 -14.56 -20.02
N LYS A 43 14.81 -14.72 -20.43
CA LYS A 43 13.69 -14.85 -19.48
C LYS A 43 13.87 -16.07 -18.57
N GLU A 44 14.30 -17.20 -19.15
CA GLU A 44 14.55 -18.44 -18.41
C GLU A 44 15.68 -18.28 -17.40
N GLN A 45 16.76 -17.59 -17.77
CA GLN A 45 17.88 -17.30 -16.86
C GLN A 45 17.45 -16.36 -15.72
N LYS A 46 16.62 -15.36 -16.00
CA LYS A 46 16.05 -14.50 -14.97
C LYS A 46 15.12 -15.27 -14.04
N GLU A 47 14.25 -16.11 -14.58
CA GLU A 47 13.35 -16.94 -13.79
C GLU A 47 14.14 -17.93 -12.90
N LEU A 48 15.19 -18.54 -13.44
CA LEU A 48 16.09 -19.40 -12.69
C LEU A 48 16.78 -18.64 -11.54
N LEU A 49 17.22 -17.41 -11.77
CA LEU A 49 17.81 -16.56 -10.72
C LEU A 49 16.81 -16.26 -9.60
N TRP A 50 15.54 -16.07 -9.94
CA TRP A 50 14.50 -15.81 -8.97
C TRP A 50 14.09 -17.05 -8.18
N LYS A 51 13.85 -18.18 -8.86
CA LYS A 51 13.34 -19.42 -8.24
C LYS A 51 14.43 -20.32 -7.65
N GLY A 52 15.66 -20.22 -8.17
CA GLY A 52 16.72 -21.15 -7.83
C GLY A 52 16.57 -22.54 -8.48
N ASN A 53 17.42 -23.47 -8.07
CA ASN A 53 17.37 -24.86 -8.47
C ASN A 53 18.00 -25.75 -7.37
N ARG A 54 18.20 -27.04 -7.65
CA ARG A 54 18.84 -27.98 -6.70
C ARG A 54 20.28 -27.63 -6.29
N TYR A 55 20.95 -26.72 -7.00
CA TYR A 55 22.33 -26.36 -6.75
C TYR A 55 22.49 -25.03 -6.01
N PHE A 56 21.51 -24.15 -6.07
CA PHE A 56 21.53 -22.86 -5.35
C PHE A 56 20.11 -22.39 -5.03
N GLY A 57 19.96 -21.67 -3.92
CA GLY A 57 18.71 -21.00 -3.59
C GLY A 57 18.55 -19.69 -4.38
N GLY A 58 17.35 -19.46 -4.93
CA GLY A 58 17.02 -18.26 -5.68
C GLY A 58 16.76 -17.04 -4.78
N ILE A 59 16.44 -15.91 -5.42
CA ILE A 59 16.06 -14.68 -4.70
C ILE A 59 14.80 -14.89 -3.86
N GLU A 60 13.85 -15.70 -4.32
CA GLU A 60 12.63 -16.03 -3.56
C GLU A 60 12.97 -16.84 -2.29
N ASP A 61 13.88 -17.81 -2.38
CA ASP A 61 14.31 -18.60 -1.23
C ASP A 61 15.05 -17.74 -0.21
N PHE A 62 15.89 -16.83 -0.69
CA PHE A 62 16.57 -15.83 0.15
C PHE A 62 15.55 -15.01 0.96
N PHE A 63 14.53 -14.45 0.32
CA PHE A 63 13.52 -13.68 1.03
C PHE A 63 12.66 -14.53 1.96
N ARG A 64 12.39 -15.78 1.61
CA ARG A 64 11.69 -16.74 2.49
C ARG A 64 12.50 -17.01 3.76
N GLU A 65 13.81 -17.18 3.64
CA GLU A 65 14.69 -17.37 4.80
C GLU A 65 14.78 -16.10 5.67
N VAL A 66 14.94 -14.93 5.03
CA VAL A 66 14.95 -13.65 5.75
C VAL A 66 13.61 -13.40 6.47
N GLU A 67 12.49 -13.80 5.88
CA GLU A 67 11.16 -13.70 6.48
C GLU A 67 11.00 -14.63 7.67
N ALA A 68 11.46 -15.87 7.56
CA ALA A 68 11.46 -16.84 8.67
C ALA A 68 12.27 -16.35 9.88
N GLN A 69 13.30 -15.54 9.65
CA GLN A 69 14.13 -14.94 10.69
C GLN A 69 13.72 -13.49 11.09
N SER A 70 12.51 -13.05 10.71
CA SER A 70 12.02 -11.68 10.95
C SER A 70 11.88 -11.29 12.42
N TYR A 71 12.02 -12.24 13.37
CA TYR A 71 12.14 -11.96 14.80
C TYR A 71 13.42 -11.16 15.14
N LYS A 72 14.45 -11.21 14.30
CA LYS A 72 15.68 -10.41 14.44
C LYS A 72 15.49 -9.05 13.78
N ILE A 73 15.87 -7.97 14.48
CA ILE A 73 15.68 -6.59 14.02
C ILE A 73 16.33 -6.34 12.66
N GLN A 74 17.56 -6.82 12.42
CA GLN A 74 18.27 -6.61 11.17
C GLN A 74 17.52 -7.17 9.95
N TYR A 75 16.88 -8.32 10.08
CA TYR A 75 16.11 -8.92 8.98
C TYR A 75 14.78 -8.17 8.74
N ARG A 76 14.13 -7.65 9.78
CA ARG A 76 12.98 -6.74 9.63
C ARG A 76 13.33 -5.47 8.88
N VAL A 77 14.46 -4.84 9.23
CA VAL A 77 14.95 -3.64 8.54
C VAL A 77 15.29 -3.96 7.09
N MET A 78 15.91 -5.11 6.83
CA MET A 78 16.20 -5.57 5.47
C MET A 78 14.92 -5.77 4.66
N LEU A 79 13.94 -6.51 5.19
CA LEU A 79 12.65 -6.71 4.53
C LEU A 79 11.95 -5.39 4.22
N SER A 80 11.98 -4.42 5.14
CA SER A 80 11.32 -3.12 4.91
C SER A 80 11.92 -2.33 3.74
N ARG A 81 13.20 -2.54 3.41
CA ARG A 81 13.87 -1.91 2.25
C ARG A 81 13.43 -2.50 0.92
N TYR A 82 13.09 -3.79 0.89
CA TYR A 82 12.73 -4.50 -0.33
C TYR A 82 11.23 -4.67 -0.52
N ARG A 83 10.43 -4.54 0.55
CA ARG A 83 8.96 -4.59 0.47
C ARG A 83 8.43 -3.30 -0.15
N GLY A 84 7.88 -3.40 -1.35
CA GLY A 84 7.12 -2.33 -1.97
C GLY A 84 5.73 -2.19 -1.34
N LYS A 85 5.11 -1.02 -1.52
CA LYS A 85 3.68 -0.82 -1.23
C LYS A 85 2.90 -1.13 -2.50
N THR A 86 2.11 -2.19 -2.46
CA THR A 86 1.21 -2.56 -3.56
C THR A 86 -0.24 -2.37 -3.13
N THR A 87 -1.09 -2.01 -4.08
CA THR A 87 -2.53 -1.95 -3.84
C THR A 87 -3.06 -3.36 -3.60
N CYS A 88 -3.78 -3.56 -2.50
CA CYS A 88 -4.37 -4.86 -2.18
C CYS A 88 -5.41 -5.26 -3.24
N PRO A 89 -5.28 -6.41 -3.91
CA PRO A 89 -6.22 -6.82 -4.97
C PRO A 89 -7.62 -7.17 -4.45
N LYS A 90 -7.78 -7.42 -3.14
CA LYS A 90 -9.08 -7.70 -2.52
C LYS A 90 -9.89 -6.44 -2.24
N CYS A 91 -9.25 -5.37 -1.77
CA CYS A 91 -9.95 -4.13 -1.40
C CYS A 91 -9.59 -2.93 -2.29
N ASN A 92 -8.75 -3.12 -3.33
CA ASN A 92 -8.31 -2.07 -4.26
C ASN A 92 -7.89 -0.75 -3.58
N GLY A 93 -7.23 -0.87 -2.42
CA GLY A 93 -6.78 0.29 -1.65
C GLY A 93 -7.82 0.89 -0.68
N LEU A 94 -9.05 0.38 -0.66
CA LEU A 94 -10.14 0.89 0.21
C LEU A 94 -9.96 0.52 1.68
N ARG A 95 -9.15 -0.49 2.00
CA ARG A 95 -8.84 -0.93 3.37
C ARG A 95 -10.06 -1.45 4.15
N LEU A 96 -11.19 -1.63 3.50
CA LEU A 96 -12.42 -2.21 4.04
C LEU A 96 -12.62 -3.62 3.48
N ARG A 97 -13.35 -4.44 4.23
CA ARG A 97 -13.79 -5.76 3.75
C ARG A 97 -14.86 -5.59 2.68
N LYS A 98 -14.99 -6.56 1.79
CA LYS A 98 -15.97 -6.54 0.71
C LYS A 98 -17.41 -6.40 1.25
N GLU A 99 -17.70 -7.01 2.39
CA GLU A 99 -19.00 -7.01 3.05
C GLU A 99 -19.46 -5.59 3.45
N ALA A 100 -18.51 -4.67 3.71
CA ALA A 100 -18.83 -3.28 4.01
C ALA A 100 -19.51 -2.56 2.82
N SER A 101 -19.33 -3.06 1.60
CA SER A 101 -19.98 -2.51 0.40
C SER A 101 -21.41 -3.02 0.17
N TYR A 102 -21.88 -3.98 0.96
CA TYR A 102 -23.22 -4.54 0.80
C TYR A 102 -24.32 -3.61 1.35
N VAL A 103 -24.01 -2.86 2.40
CA VAL A 103 -24.92 -1.84 2.94
C VAL A 103 -24.82 -0.58 2.08
N LYS A 104 -25.98 -0.08 1.63
CA LYS A 104 -26.07 1.10 0.76
C LYS A 104 -27.05 2.11 1.32
N ILE A 105 -26.69 3.37 1.21
CA ILE A 105 -27.57 4.52 1.49
C ILE A 105 -27.76 5.25 0.17
N ASN A 106 -29.00 5.42 -0.25
CA ASN A 106 -29.33 6.01 -1.56
C ASN A 106 -28.47 5.43 -2.73
N GLY A 107 -28.33 4.09 -2.77
CA GLY A 107 -27.58 3.37 -3.81
C GLY A 107 -26.04 3.41 -3.69
N LYS A 108 -25.48 4.14 -2.72
CA LYS A 108 -24.03 4.25 -2.49
C LYS A 108 -23.60 3.49 -1.24
N SER A 109 -22.51 2.73 -1.37
CA SER A 109 -21.87 2.04 -0.25
C SER A 109 -20.87 2.96 0.46
N ILE A 110 -20.43 2.57 1.66
CA ILE A 110 -19.36 3.31 2.37
C ILE A 110 -18.07 3.43 1.54
N THR A 111 -17.77 2.43 0.73
CA THR A 111 -16.60 2.46 -0.16
C THR A 111 -16.74 3.52 -1.24
N ASP A 112 -17.93 3.62 -1.87
CA ASP A 112 -18.22 4.64 -2.87
C ASP A 112 -18.12 6.05 -2.28
N LEU A 113 -18.65 6.25 -1.07
CA LEU A 113 -18.61 7.53 -0.37
C LEU A 113 -17.18 7.94 0.02
N CYS A 114 -16.35 6.98 0.45
CA CYS A 114 -14.97 7.26 0.82
C CYS A 114 -14.06 7.65 -0.38
N GLU A 115 -14.44 7.26 -1.59
CA GLU A 115 -13.72 7.61 -2.82
C GLU A 115 -14.17 8.92 -3.45
N MET A 116 -15.31 9.46 -3.01
CA MET A 116 -15.79 10.74 -3.53
C MET A 116 -14.95 11.91 -3.01
N PRO A 117 -14.67 12.93 -3.84
CA PRO A 117 -14.22 14.22 -3.35
C PRO A 117 -15.19 14.80 -2.34
N LEU A 118 -14.69 15.51 -1.31
CA LEU A 118 -15.52 16.07 -0.24
C LEU A 118 -16.63 16.99 -0.77
N SER A 119 -16.38 17.73 -1.85
CA SER A 119 -17.42 18.54 -2.52
C SER A 119 -18.61 17.70 -2.99
N LYS A 120 -18.36 16.56 -3.63
CA LYS A 120 -19.40 15.64 -4.10
C LYS A 120 -20.06 14.90 -2.93
N LEU A 121 -19.28 14.57 -1.92
CA LEU A 121 -19.80 13.92 -0.71
C LEU A 121 -20.76 14.84 0.06
N LYS A 122 -20.46 16.14 0.11
CA LYS A 122 -21.38 17.14 0.69
C LYS A 122 -22.72 17.19 -0.06
N ILE A 123 -22.66 17.29 -1.39
CA ILE A 123 -23.88 17.30 -2.23
C ILE A 123 -24.71 16.04 -1.98
N PHE A 124 -24.05 14.87 -1.93
CA PHE A 124 -24.73 13.60 -1.65
C PHE A 124 -25.51 13.64 -0.30
N PHE A 125 -24.92 14.17 0.77
CA PHE A 125 -25.58 14.27 2.07
C PHE A 125 -26.62 15.38 2.12
N ASP A 126 -26.49 16.44 1.34
CA ASP A 126 -27.47 17.51 1.27
C ASP A 126 -28.74 17.09 0.50
N GLU A 127 -28.59 16.30 -0.55
CA GLU A 127 -29.67 15.77 -1.38
C GLU A 127 -30.22 14.42 -0.90
N LEU A 128 -29.73 13.91 0.24
CA LEU A 128 -30.13 12.61 0.76
C LEU A 128 -31.61 12.60 1.14
N THR A 129 -32.37 11.75 0.48
CA THR A 129 -33.80 11.55 0.74
C THR A 129 -33.99 10.36 1.69
N LEU A 130 -34.57 10.59 2.84
CA LEU A 130 -34.85 9.57 3.85
C LEU A 130 -36.37 9.60 4.19
N THR A 131 -36.90 8.47 4.64
CA THR A 131 -38.22 8.42 5.25
C THR A 131 -38.20 9.17 6.58
N LYS A 132 -39.37 9.55 7.10
CA LYS A 132 -39.47 10.27 8.40
C LYS A 132 -38.77 9.51 9.52
N THR A 133 -38.98 8.20 9.61
CA THR A 133 -38.39 7.34 10.64
C THR A 133 -36.87 7.27 10.53
N GLU A 134 -36.35 7.13 9.31
CA GLU A 134 -34.90 7.12 9.06
C GLU A 134 -34.27 8.46 9.39
N HIS A 135 -34.95 9.57 9.04
CA HIS A 135 -34.51 10.91 9.38
C HIS A 135 -34.40 11.10 10.89
N ASP A 136 -35.47 10.75 11.65
CA ASP A 136 -35.51 10.89 13.09
C ASP A 136 -34.38 10.10 13.80
N ILE A 137 -34.03 8.92 13.25
CA ILE A 137 -32.93 8.09 13.75
C ILE A 137 -31.55 8.71 13.41
N ALA A 138 -31.39 9.25 12.20
CA ALA A 138 -30.12 9.69 11.68
C ALA A 138 -29.81 11.18 11.88
N GLU A 139 -30.78 11.99 12.34
CA GLU A 139 -30.72 13.46 12.41
C GLU A 139 -29.42 13.99 13.03
N ARG A 140 -29.09 13.49 14.22
CA ARG A 140 -27.89 13.93 14.93
C ARG A 140 -26.61 13.56 14.14
N LEU A 141 -26.54 12.34 13.55
CA LEU A 141 -25.41 11.89 12.78
C LEU A 141 -25.26 12.69 11.49
N LEU A 142 -26.35 12.98 10.81
CA LEU A 142 -26.36 13.77 9.57
C LEU A 142 -25.92 15.21 9.84
N THR A 143 -26.39 15.81 10.93
CA THR A 143 -25.94 17.14 11.34
C THR A 143 -24.44 17.19 11.58
N GLU A 144 -23.90 16.24 12.33
CA GLU A 144 -22.46 16.13 12.56
C GLU A 144 -21.67 15.93 11.25
N ILE A 145 -22.11 15.03 10.37
CA ILE A 145 -21.45 14.77 9.09
C ILE A 145 -21.43 16.05 8.26
N LYS A 146 -22.57 16.74 8.12
CA LYS A 146 -22.66 17.96 7.32
C LYS A 146 -21.79 19.08 7.89
N ASN A 147 -21.77 19.27 9.19
CA ASN A 147 -20.92 20.26 9.85
C ASN A 147 -19.44 19.99 9.58
N ARG A 148 -18.99 18.76 9.77
CA ARG A 148 -17.59 18.40 9.53
C ARG A 148 -17.19 18.52 8.07
N LEU A 149 -18.06 18.16 7.13
CA LEU A 149 -17.82 18.36 5.71
C LEU A 149 -17.73 19.86 5.36
N ASN A 150 -18.59 20.70 5.94
CA ASN A 150 -18.52 22.14 5.74
C ASN A 150 -17.18 22.71 6.21
N PHE A 151 -16.71 22.37 7.41
CA PHE A 151 -15.41 22.85 7.90
C PHE A 151 -14.26 22.42 7.00
N LEU A 152 -14.27 21.17 6.50
CA LEU A 152 -13.23 20.70 5.59
C LEU A 152 -13.24 21.44 4.24
N ILE A 153 -14.42 21.83 3.75
CA ILE A 153 -14.59 22.60 2.53
C ILE A 153 -14.17 24.06 2.75
N GLU A 154 -14.57 24.69 3.86
CA GLU A 154 -14.20 26.07 4.21
C GLU A 154 -12.71 26.28 4.32
N VAL A 155 -11.96 25.26 4.77
CA VAL A 155 -10.48 25.32 4.77
C VAL A 155 -9.85 24.96 3.42
N GLY A 156 -10.65 24.80 2.36
CA GLY A 156 -10.18 24.56 0.98
C GLY A 156 -9.69 23.15 0.73
N LEU A 157 -10.33 22.13 1.33
CA LEU A 157 -9.99 20.71 1.15
C LEU A 157 -11.04 19.94 0.33
N GLU A 158 -11.91 20.62 -0.42
CA GLU A 158 -13.03 20.06 -1.17
C GLU A 158 -12.63 18.97 -2.18
N TYR A 159 -11.39 18.99 -2.66
CA TYR A 159 -10.85 18.02 -3.64
C TYR A 159 -10.36 16.71 -3.00
N LEU A 160 -10.15 16.67 -1.68
CA LEU A 160 -9.69 15.46 -0.98
C LEU A 160 -10.79 14.39 -0.93
N THR A 161 -10.35 13.15 -0.77
CA THR A 161 -11.23 12.00 -0.50
C THR A 161 -10.98 11.45 0.90
N LEU A 162 -11.98 10.86 1.54
CA LEU A 162 -11.84 10.25 2.88
C LEU A 162 -10.89 9.03 2.85
N ASN A 163 -10.69 8.42 1.69
CA ASN A 163 -9.76 7.31 1.53
C ASN A 163 -8.28 7.75 1.45
N ARG A 164 -7.99 9.04 1.41
CA ARG A 164 -6.62 9.57 1.36
C ARG A 164 -5.83 9.18 2.60
N THR A 165 -4.64 8.60 2.43
CA THR A 165 -3.80 8.21 3.56
C THR A 165 -2.97 9.39 4.08
N ALA A 166 -2.77 9.48 5.40
CA ALA A 166 -2.07 10.59 6.04
C ALA A 166 -0.65 10.82 5.48
N ASN A 167 0.06 9.76 5.11
CA ASN A 167 1.42 9.85 4.55
C ASN A 167 1.47 10.38 3.11
N THR A 168 0.34 10.58 2.46
CA THR A 168 0.23 11.19 1.13
C THR A 168 -0.23 12.64 1.16
N LEU A 169 -0.56 13.15 2.35
CA LEU A 169 -0.95 14.55 2.55
C LEU A 169 0.28 15.45 2.54
N SER A 170 0.15 16.62 1.92
CA SER A 170 1.12 17.69 2.07
C SER A 170 1.08 18.32 3.46
N GLY A 171 2.13 19.03 3.85
CA GLY A 171 2.16 19.74 5.13
C GLY A 171 0.99 20.73 5.29
N GLY A 172 0.66 21.47 4.23
CA GLY A 172 -0.46 22.40 4.22
C GLY A 172 -1.82 21.72 4.32
N GLU A 173 -2.02 20.56 3.69
CA GLU A 173 -3.24 19.76 3.83
C GLU A 173 -3.42 19.27 5.28
N SER A 174 -2.34 18.76 5.89
CA SER A 174 -2.35 18.32 7.29
C SER A 174 -2.68 19.46 8.25
N GLN A 175 -2.13 20.65 8.04
CA GLN A 175 -2.44 21.84 8.86
C GLN A 175 -3.91 22.25 8.72
N ARG A 176 -4.46 22.25 7.51
CA ARG A 176 -5.86 22.58 7.26
C ARG A 176 -6.83 21.56 7.86
N ILE A 177 -6.50 20.26 7.83
CA ILE A 177 -7.27 19.21 8.52
C ILE A 177 -7.28 19.47 10.02
N ASN A 178 -6.14 19.79 10.63
CA ASN A 178 -6.04 20.11 12.04
C ASN A 178 -6.88 21.35 12.40
N LEU A 179 -6.86 22.39 11.55
CA LEU A 179 -7.69 23.59 11.73
C LEU A 179 -9.19 23.25 11.69
N ALA A 180 -9.62 22.48 10.68
CA ALA A 180 -11.02 22.03 10.58
C ALA A 180 -11.45 21.21 11.80
N THR A 181 -10.56 20.36 12.33
CA THR A 181 -10.82 19.57 13.54
C THR A 181 -10.98 20.47 14.77
N SER A 182 -10.12 21.49 14.90
CA SER A 182 -10.22 22.45 16.02
C SER A 182 -11.51 23.28 15.98
N LEU A 183 -11.94 23.71 14.79
CA LEU A 183 -13.20 24.42 14.60
C LEU A 183 -14.41 23.53 14.93
N GLY A 184 -14.38 22.26 14.50
CA GLY A 184 -15.44 21.29 14.76
C GLY A 184 -15.49 20.74 16.19
N SER A 185 -14.45 20.93 17.01
CA SER A 185 -14.42 20.46 18.39
C SER A 185 -15.00 21.50 19.40
N THR A 186 -15.31 22.69 18.95
CA THR A 186 -15.86 23.77 19.77
C THR A 186 -17.39 23.82 19.78
N LEU A 187 -18.05 22.87 19.13
CA LEU A 187 -19.50 22.68 19.07
C LEU A 187 -19.89 21.35 19.74
#